data_0f46936520ab1696684b98a1890347d5
#
_entry.id   0f46936520ab1696684b98a1890347d5
#
_cell.length_a   1.000
_cell.length_b   1.000
_cell.length_c   1.000
_cell.angle_alpha   90.00
_cell.angle_beta   90.00
_cell.angle_gamma   90.00
#
_symmetry.space_group_name_H-M   'P 1'
#
loop_
_entity.id
_entity.type
_entity.pdbx_description
1 polymer ?
#
loop_
_entity_poly.entity_id
_entity_poly.type
_entity_poly.pdbx_seq_one_letter_code
_entity_poly.pdbx_strand_id
1 'polypeptide(L)'
;MRAGVAALIAGVVMLAAPAGASAQGVDTTCQFTLTRLDATTTNALALDTNAVYWGGTYAALPGTRIHIEGHYPHARYISWNVYDSAARPIDALSDVQLAPDPGSSNPFLPGADRTVTQRSYTAFIEVGPRPAQPAPNTLYTGDSRGGTFLYRVYVPDDGRDQKGGVPLPRVTLESADGGEAPLTAEQCRELQAPYAQPLNDLIAGLPGLPDPTDDGQGYPGRNPPNWRLFQNLCSSAVDVLLDNDSGEALRDDVAARCGDGPGFLSNRDIAYVYAPTSRGFGELLVLRGRAPTFADTRSGPAVMPSGQQLRYWSFCQYEPATQRVIDCRSDDRVVVGPDGRYTIVVSTPENRPASARPECGVTWLAWGPQTQGLLIYRHMLPDPTFAQAIQNVPEPGAEAATMGDYYPSGEYLAGPDDFRAKGCRRG
;
A
#
# COMPACT_ATOMS: atom_id res chain seq x y z
N MET A 1 24.76 -7.19 20.21
CA MET A 1 23.87 -7.28 19.05
C MET A 1 22.40 -7.54 19.40
N ARG A 2 22.06 -8.32 20.43
CA ARG A 2 20.66 -8.69 20.76
C ARG A 2 19.76 -7.55 21.30
N ALA A 3 20.30 -6.48 21.86
CA ALA A 3 19.51 -5.37 22.42
C ALA A 3 19.21 -4.24 21.41
N GLY A 4 19.89 -4.19 20.26
CA GLY A 4 19.75 -3.13 19.27
C GLY A 4 18.54 -3.28 18.35
N VAL A 5 18.15 -4.50 18.03
CA VAL A 5 17.06 -4.77 17.06
C VAL A 5 15.67 -4.43 17.64
N ALA A 6 15.46 -4.69 18.93
CA ALA A 6 14.18 -4.37 19.59
C ALA A 6 13.97 -2.85 19.78
N ALA A 7 15.05 -2.07 19.92
CA ALA A 7 14.97 -0.61 20.06
C ALA A 7 14.74 0.09 18.71
N LEU A 8 15.16 -0.52 17.60
CA LEU A 8 14.99 0.04 16.25
C LEU A 8 13.51 0.07 15.79
N ILE A 9 12.74 -0.92 16.18
CA ILE A 9 11.35 -1.07 15.74
C ILE A 9 10.41 -0.09 16.45
N ALA A 10 10.74 0.36 17.65
CA ALA A 10 9.95 1.33 18.41
C ALA A 10 10.17 2.80 17.96
N GLY A 11 11.23 3.09 17.21
CA GLY A 11 11.59 4.45 16.79
C GLY A 11 11.01 4.93 15.46
N VAL A 12 10.37 4.05 14.68
CA VAL A 12 9.92 4.36 13.30
C VAL A 12 8.62 5.17 13.25
N VAL A 13 8.08 5.64 14.34
CA VAL A 13 6.69 6.14 14.44
C VAL A 13 6.54 7.66 14.29
N MET A 14 7.55 8.41 13.82
CA MET A 14 7.37 9.85 13.65
C MET A 14 7.57 10.30 12.20
N LEU A 15 6.47 10.43 11.49
CA LEU A 15 6.40 11.01 10.14
C LEU A 15 6.56 12.53 10.18
N ALA A 16 7.55 13.04 9.49
CA ALA A 16 7.88 14.45 9.46
C ALA A 16 8.05 14.99 8.04
N ALA A 17 7.58 16.20 7.79
CA ALA A 17 7.68 16.89 6.52
C ALA A 17 8.89 17.83 6.44
N PRO A 18 9.58 17.96 5.29
CA PRO A 18 10.66 18.90 5.10
C PRO A 18 10.12 20.32 4.88
N ALA A 19 10.74 21.30 5.53
CA ALA A 19 10.56 22.71 5.20
C ALA A 19 11.37 23.01 3.92
N GLY A 20 10.67 23.32 2.83
CA GLY A 20 11.28 23.88 1.64
C GLY A 20 10.84 23.25 0.32
N ALA A 21 9.61 23.48 -0.11
CA ALA A 21 9.21 23.38 -1.50
C ALA A 21 8.41 24.62 -1.89
N SER A 22 8.80 25.21 -2.99
CA SER A 22 8.30 26.45 -3.58
C SER A 22 6.78 26.49 -3.73
N ALA A 23 6.23 27.64 -3.42
CA ALA A 23 4.85 28.06 -3.49
C ALA A 23 4.16 27.71 -4.81
N GLN A 24 3.36 26.66 -4.78
CA GLN A 24 2.14 26.58 -5.59
C GLN A 24 0.98 26.71 -4.60
N GLY A 25 0.09 27.68 -4.84
CA GLY A 25 -1.02 28.14 -4.02
C GLY A 25 -1.38 27.25 -2.83
N VAL A 26 -0.87 27.56 -1.68
CA VAL A 26 -1.17 26.89 -0.43
C VAL A 26 -2.59 27.27 -0.08
N ASP A 27 -3.51 26.32 -0.23
CA ASP A 27 -4.80 26.39 0.43
C ASP A 27 -4.50 26.45 1.93
N THR A 28 -4.85 27.56 2.58
CA THR A 28 -4.44 27.91 3.95
C THR A 28 -5.18 27.10 5.05
N THR A 29 -5.92 26.07 4.66
CA THR A 29 -6.51 25.11 5.58
C THR A 29 -5.57 23.93 5.75
N CYS A 30 -5.14 23.59 6.96
CA CYS A 30 -4.27 22.45 7.26
C CYS A 30 -4.98 21.11 7.07
N GLN A 31 -5.61 20.92 5.95
CA GLN A 31 -6.44 19.74 5.71
C GLN A 31 -5.60 18.48 5.69
N PHE A 32 -4.45 18.57 5.04
CA PHE A 32 -3.50 17.46 4.94
C PHE A 32 -2.13 17.97 5.43
N THR A 33 -1.87 17.75 6.71
CA THR A 33 -0.67 18.26 7.41
C THR A 33 0.56 17.41 7.13
N LEU A 34 0.38 16.18 6.62
CA LEU A 34 1.49 15.30 6.26
C LEU A 34 1.90 15.53 4.81
N THR A 35 3.18 15.34 4.54
CA THR A 35 3.67 15.30 3.17
C THR A 35 2.94 14.23 2.38
N ARG A 36 2.58 14.53 1.14
CA ARG A 36 1.98 13.58 0.22
C ARG A 36 2.89 12.35 0.08
N LEU A 37 2.32 11.18 0.32
CA LEU A 37 3.02 9.90 0.20
C LEU A 37 2.72 9.31 -1.19
N ASP A 38 3.72 9.28 -2.05
CA ASP A 38 3.74 8.60 -3.34
C ASP A 38 5.17 8.28 -3.75
N ALA A 39 5.33 7.47 -4.79
CA ALA A 39 6.64 7.02 -5.26
C ALA A 39 7.58 8.16 -5.72
N THR A 40 7.06 9.37 -5.97
CA THR A 40 7.84 10.50 -6.49
C THR A 40 8.15 11.56 -5.44
N THR A 41 7.30 11.72 -4.41
CA THR A 41 7.45 12.75 -3.37
C THR A 41 8.11 12.18 -2.11
N THR A 42 7.54 11.13 -1.55
CA THR A 42 8.07 10.46 -0.36
C THR A 42 8.03 8.95 -0.61
N ASN A 43 9.06 8.46 -1.27
CA ASN A 43 9.18 7.05 -1.60
C ASN A 43 9.68 6.24 -0.40
N ALA A 44 8.75 5.74 0.41
CA ALA A 44 9.03 4.92 1.60
C ALA A 44 7.78 4.10 1.98
N LEU A 45 7.90 3.22 2.97
CA LEU A 45 6.80 2.46 3.55
C LEU A 45 6.08 1.54 2.55
N ALA A 46 6.82 0.96 1.63
CA ALA A 46 6.33 -0.01 0.66
C ALA A 46 5.11 0.49 -0.14
N LEU A 47 5.16 1.75 -0.62
CA LEU A 47 4.10 2.35 -1.42
C LEU A 47 3.88 1.60 -2.74
N ASP A 48 2.66 1.68 -3.26
CA ASP A 48 2.35 1.27 -4.62
C ASP A 48 2.48 2.47 -5.56
N THR A 49 3.13 2.31 -6.73
CA THR A 49 3.31 3.40 -7.70
C THR A 49 1.99 3.87 -8.33
N ASN A 50 0.92 3.09 -8.18
CA ASN A 50 -0.42 3.41 -8.68
C ASN A 50 -1.30 4.07 -7.62
N ALA A 51 -0.73 4.42 -6.46
CA ALA A 51 -1.46 4.99 -5.33
C ALA A 51 -0.83 6.31 -4.87
N VAL A 52 -1.68 7.20 -4.38
CA VAL A 52 -1.28 8.43 -3.71
C VAL A 52 -2.05 8.57 -2.41
N TYR A 53 -1.36 8.98 -1.36
CA TYR A 53 -1.94 9.18 -0.04
C TYR A 53 -1.77 10.62 0.42
N TRP A 54 -2.84 11.21 0.92
CA TRP A 54 -2.84 12.48 1.62
C TRP A 54 -3.21 12.22 3.08
N GLY A 55 -2.43 12.76 3.99
CA GLY A 55 -2.60 12.52 5.41
C GLY A 55 -2.73 13.79 6.21
N GLY A 56 -3.47 13.70 7.30
CA GLY A 56 -3.55 14.72 8.34
C GLY A 56 -3.41 14.10 9.72
N THR A 57 -3.05 14.94 10.67
CA THR A 57 -3.05 14.56 12.08
C THR A 57 -4.33 15.03 12.77
N TYR A 58 -4.73 14.35 13.82
CA TYR A 58 -5.84 14.77 14.66
C TYR A 58 -5.48 14.68 16.15
N ALA A 59 -6.06 15.57 16.93
CA ALA A 59 -6.13 15.46 18.39
C ALA A 59 -7.58 15.11 18.77
N ALA A 60 -7.76 14.08 19.61
CA ALA A 60 -9.07 13.66 20.06
C ALA A 60 -9.56 14.57 21.21
N LEU A 61 -10.06 15.73 20.86
CA LEU A 61 -10.63 16.70 21.80
C LEU A 61 -12.09 16.35 22.07
N PRO A 62 -12.51 16.15 23.33
CA PRO A 62 -13.91 15.87 23.66
C PRO A 62 -14.85 16.94 23.10
N GLY A 63 -15.97 16.52 22.52
CA GLY A 63 -16.96 17.43 21.92
C GLY A 63 -16.54 18.03 20.58
N THR A 64 -15.52 17.46 19.92
CA THR A 64 -15.16 17.82 18.55
C THR A 64 -15.24 16.62 17.62
N ARG A 65 -15.41 16.87 16.32
CA ARG A 65 -15.27 15.87 15.25
C ARG A 65 -14.61 16.50 14.03
N ILE A 66 -14.05 15.68 13.19
CA ILE A 66 -13.56 16.12 11.87
C ILE A 66 -14.69 15.92 10.87
N HIS A 67 -15.01 16.98 10.14
CA HIS A 67 -15.96 17.01 9.05
C HIS A 67 -15.21 16.97 7.72
N ILE A 68 -15.63 16.09 6.82
CA ILE A 68 -15.02 15.83 5.52
C ILE A 68 -16.08 16.02 4.44
N GLU A 69 -15.85 16.96 3.52
CA GLU A 69 -16.67 17.17 2.34
C GLU A 69 -15.85 16.80 1.10
N GLY A 70 -16.30 15.84 0.32
CA GLY A 70 -15.53 15.33 -0.81
C GLY A 70 -16.36 15.05 -2.06
N HIS A 71 -15.65 14.78 -3.14
CA HIS A 71 -16.22 14.26 -4.38
C HIS A 71 -15.57 12.93 -4.70
N TYR A 72 -16.36 11.94 -5.12
CA TYR A 72 -15.80 10.69 -5.61
C TYR A 72 -14.94 10.96 -6.84
N PRO A 73 -13.64 10.63 -6.85
CA PRO A 73 -12.77 10.86 -8.01
C PRO A 73 -13.04 9.87 -9.14
N HIS A 74 -12.51 10.18 -10.33
CA HIS A 74 -12.39 9.23 -11.41
C HIS A 74 -11.15 8.36 -11.18
N ALA A 75 -11.33 7.28 -10.44
CA ALA A 75 -10.28 6.37 -10.04
C ALA A 75 -10.88 4.97 -9.81
N ARG A 76 -10.04 3.98 -9.53
CA ARG A 76 -10.48 2.62 -9.25
C ARG A 76 -10.93 2.43 -7.81
N TYR A 77 -10.31 3.13 -6.87
CA TYR A 77 -10.56 2.97 -5.45
C TYR A 77 -10.18 4.23 -4.68
N ILE A 78 -10.93 4.52 -3.62
CA ILE A 78 -10.57 5.44 -2.56
C ILE A 78 -10.87 4.86 -1.18
N SER A 79 -10.16 5.35 -0.18
CA SER A 79 -10.51 5.07 1.22
C SER A 79 -10.10 6.19 2.16
N TRP A 80 -10.81 6.26 3.28
CA TRP A 80 -10.44 7.01 4.47
C TRP A 80 -10.05 6.02 5.56
N ASN A 81 -8.95 6.27 6.25
CA ASN A 81 -8.47 5.40 7.33
C ASN A 81 -8.00 6.25 8.49
N VAL A 82 -8.29 5.83 9.70
CA VAL A 82 -7.87 6.46 10.96
C VAL A 82 -6.90 5.54 11.69
N TYR A 83 -5.83 6.13 12.21
CA TYR A 83 -4.74 5.46 12.91
C TYR A 83 -4.49 6.11 14.25
N ASP A 84 -4.05 5.32 15.23
CA ASP A 84 -3.56 5.83 16.49
C ASP A 84 -2.16 6.48 16.37
N SER A 85 -1.63 6.99 17.50
CA SER A 85 -0.30 7.60 17.56
C SER A 85 0.86 6.63 17.26
N ALA A 86 0.60 5.32 17.30
CA ALA A 86 1.54 4.28 16.91
C ALA A 86 1.33 3.80 15.45
N ALA A 87 0.54 4.54 14.67
CA ALA A 87 0.19 4.24 13.28
C ALA A 87 -0.54 2.90 13.10
N ARG A 88 -1.21 2.39 14.14
CA ARG A 88 -2.06 1.19 14.06
C ARG A 88 -3.45 1.58 13.55
N PRO A 89 -4.04 0.84 12.60
CA PRO A 89 -5.34 1.17 12.04
C PRO A 89 -6.45 0.97 13.08
N ILE A 90 -7.24 2.01 13.30
CA ILE A 90 -8.40 2.00 14.20
C ILE A 90 -9.68 1.74 13.42
N ASP A 91 -9.92 2.53 12.37
CA ASP A 91 -11.15 2.46 11.58
C ASP A 91 -10.89 2.80 10.11
N ALA A 92 -11.79 2.36 9.22
CA ALA A 92 -11.69 2.59 7.78
C ALA A 92 -13.06 2.69 7.12
N LEU A 93 -13.15 3.50 6.07
CA LEU A 93 -14.25 3.56 5.12
C LEU A 93 -13.69 3.45 3.70
N SER A 94 -14.08 2.42 2.98
CA SER A 94 -13.82 2.30 1.54
C SER A 94 -14.89 3.04 0.73
N ASP A 95 -14.61 3.22 -0.56
CA ASP A 95 -15.51 3.87 -1.51
C ASP A 95 -16.93 3.27 -1.54
N VAL A 96 -17.03 1.94 -1.47
CA VAL A 96 -18.33 1.24 -1.48
C VAL A 96 -19.14 1.43 -0.20
N GLN A 97 -18.49 1.82 0.89
CA GLN A 97 -19.13 2.08 2.19
C GLN A 97 -19.55 3.54 2.34
N LEU A 98 -18.97 4.44 1.54
CA LEU A 98 -19.34 5.85 1.54
C LEU A 98 -20.70 6.05 0.85
N ALA A 99 -21.69 6.50 1.58
CA ALA A 99 -22.97 6.92 1.02
C ALA A 99 -22.83 8.31 0.38
N PRO A 100 -23.41 8.55 -0.80
CA PRO A 100 -23.40 9.85 -1.44
C PRO A 100 -24.34 10.84 -0.70
N ASP A 101 -24.05 12.12 -0.87
CA ASP A 101 -24.95 13.18 -0.40
C ASP A 101 -26.30 13.13 -1.15
N PRO A 102 -27.36 13.71 -0.58
CA PRO A 102 -28.64 13.81 -1.25
C PRO A 102 -28.53 14.40 -2.66
N GLY A 103 -29.06 13.68 -3.66
CA GLY A 103 -28.96 14.07 -5.08
C GLY A 103 -27.65 13.70 -5.78
N SER A 104 -26.68 13.14 -5.06
CA SER A 104 -25.44 12.59 -5.61
C SER A 104 -25.51 11.06 -5.76
N SER A 105 -24.58 10.49 -6.52
CA SER A 105 -24.44 9.05 -6.73
C SER A 105 -23.02 8.59 -6.44
N ASN A 106 -22.89 7.37 -5.92
CA ASN A 106 -21.60 6.73 -5.71
C ASN A 106 -21.18 5.94 -6.95
N PRO A 107 -20.17 6.39 -7.72
CA PRO A 107 -19.73 5.75 -8.96
C PRO A 107 -18.88 4.50 -8.75
N PHE A 108 -18.55 4.14 -7.51
CA PHE A 108 -17.71 2.98 -7.17
C PHE A 108 -18.51 1.70 -6.92
N LEU A 109 -19.84 1.80 -6.83
CA LEU A 109 -20.67 0.63 -6.65
C LEU A 109 -20.66 -0.24 -7.93
N PRO A 110 -20.62 -1.57 -7.81
CA PRO A 110 -20.67 -2.46 -8.96
C PRO A 110 -21.86 -2.14 -9.87
N GLY A 111 -21.61 -1.92 -11.16
CA GLY A 111 -22.64 -1.55 -12.15
C GLY A 111 -23.10 -0.08 -12.12
N ALA A 112 -22.51 0.76 -11.25
CA ALA A 112 -22.86 2.18 -11.21
C ALA A 112 -22.36 2.94 -12.43
N ASP A 113 -23.10 4.00 -12.81
CA ASP A 113 -22.66 4.96 -13.82
C ASP A 113 -21.50 5.81 -13.28
N ARG A 114 -20.33 5.67 -13.91
CA ARG A 114 -19.13 6.43 -13.57
C ARG A 114 -19.08 7.82 -14.20
N THR A 115 -19.99 8.12 -15.12
CA THR A 115 -20.05 9.41 -15.82
C THR A 115 -20.83 10.48 -15.08
N VAL A 116 -21.50 10.11 -13.98
CA VAL A 116 -22.28 11.04 -13.15
C VAL A 116 -21.46 12.24 -12.72
N THR A 117 -22.06 13.43 -12.79
CA THR A 117 -21.45 14.69 -12.37
C THR A 117 -21.77 15.04 -10.91
N GLN A 118 -22.97 14.66 -10.44
CA GLN A 118 -23.38 14.80 -9.04
C GLN A 118 -22.81 13.62 -8.25
N ARG A 119 -21.66 13.87 -7.58
CA ARG A 119 -20.85 12.82 -6.99
C ARG A 119 -20.20 13.22 -5.66
N SER A 120 -20.89 14.08 -4.87
CA SER A 120 -20.40 14.48 -3.55
C SER A 120 -20.72 13.47 -2.46
N TYR A 121 -19.92 13.51 -1.41
CA TYR A 121 -20.16 12.79 -0.16
C TYR A 121 -19.68 13.64 1.02
N THR A 122 -20.32 13.40 2.16
CA THR A 122 -19.94 13.96 3.46
C THR A 122 -19.58 12.80 4.39
N ALA A 123 -18.44 12.90 5.08
CA ALA A 123 -17.99 11.91 6.07
C ALA A 123 -17.47 12.59 7.33
N PHE A 124 -17.33 11.80 8.41
CA PHE A 124 -16.91 12.30 9.70
C PHE A 124 -15.85 11.41 10.34
N ILE A 125 -15.00 11.99 11.19
CA ILE A 125 -14.19 11.26 12.15
C ILE A 125 -14.64 11.71 13.53
N GLU A 126 -15.30 10.83 14.25
CA GLU A 126 -15.82 11.07 15.62
C GLU A 126 -14.79 10.63 16.65
N VAL A 127 -14.65 11.43 17.70
CA VAL A 127 -13.81 11.11 18.84
C VAL A 127 -14.50 10.10 19.75
N GLY A 128 -13.86 8.97 19.98
CA GLY A 128 -14.34 7.93 20.87
C GLY A 128 -14.52 6.56 20.21
N PRO A 129 -14.99 5.57 20.99
CA PRO A 129 -15.17 4.21 20.51
C PRO A 129 -16.31 4.11 19.49
N ARG A 130 -16.16 3.19 18.53
CA ARG A 130 -17.20 2.90 17.56
C ARG A 130 -18.44 2.32 18.26
N PRO A 131 -19.63 2.93 18.13
CA PRO A 131 -20.85 2.42 18.76
C PRO A 131 -21.34 1.14 18.05
N ALA A 132 -22.20 0.39 18.71
CA ALA A 132 -22.81 -0.82 18.14
C ALA A 132 -23.63 -0.52 16.87
N GLN A 133 -24.18 0.68 16.76
CA GLN A 133 -24.87 1.19 15.57
C GLN A 133 -24.14 2.46 15.10
N PRO A 134 -23.09 2.33 14.28
CA PRO A 134 -22.32 3.47 13.81
C PRO A 134 -23.16 4.34 12.87
N ALA A 135 -22.94 5.65 12.94
CA ALA A 135 -23.53 6.58 11.98
C ALA A 135 -22.98 6.31 10.57
N PRO A 136 -23.77 6.50 9.51
CA PRO A 136 -23.28 6.43 8.14
C PRO A 136 -22.08 7.36 7.92
N ASN A 137 -21.18 6.97 7.02
CA ASN A 137 -20.00 7.76 6.64
C ASN A 137 -19.12 8.22 7.81
N THR A 138 -19.11 7.48 8.93
CA THR A 138 -18.41 7.91 10.13
C THR A 138 -17.32 6.92 10.53
N LEU A 139 -16.10 7.43 10.69
CA LEU A 139 -14.97 6.75 11.31
C LEU A 139 -14.88 7.15 12.79
N TYR A 140 -14.29 6.28 13.59
CA TYR A 140 -14.15 6.49 15.03
C TYR A 140 -12.69 6.37 15.45
N THR A 141 -12.27 7.20 16.42
CA THR A 141 -10.87 7.20 16.91
C THR A 141 -10.59 6.14 17.97
N GLY A 142 -11.61 5.37 18.40
CA GLY A 142 -11.46 4.44 19.50
C GLY A 142 -11.05 5.17 20.79
N ASP A 143 -10.16 4.55 21.57
CA ASP A 143 -9.59 5.14 22.78
C ASP A 143 -8.36 6.01 22.51
N SER A 144 -8.02 6.25 21.24
CA SER A 144 -6.86 7.05 20.89
C SER A 144 -7.07 8.52 21.18
N ARG A 145 -6.08 9.15 21.83
CA ARG A 145 -6.09 10.59 22.14
C ARG A 145 -5.60 11.47 21.00
N GLY A 146 -5.10 10.86 19.93
CA GLY A 146 -4.62 11.53 18.73
C GLY A 146 -3.96 10.54 17.80
N GLY A 147 -3.75 10.93 16.58
CA GLY A 147 -3.17 10.06 15.56
C GLY A 147 -3.21 10.70 14.17
N THR A 148 -3.35 9.85 13.19
CA THR A 148 -3.30 10.22 11.78
C THR A 148 -4.55 9.72 11.06
N PHE A 149 -5.04 10.48 10.09
CA PHE A 149 -5.96 9.98 9.09
C PHE A 149 -5.30 10.01 7.70
N LEU A 150 -5.65 9.06 6.84
CA LEU A 150 -5.18 9.02 5.46
C LEU A 150 -6.37 8.93 4.49
N TYR A 151 -6.31 9.77 3.46
CA TYR A 151 -7.11 9.64 2.25
C TYR A 151 -6.26 9.00 1.16
N ARG A 152 -6.74 7.94 0.55
CA ARG A 152 -6.04 7.20 -0.48
C ARG A 152 -6.81 7.23 -1.80
N VAL A 153 -6.07 7.40 -2.89
CA VAL A 153 -6.58 7.25 -4.26
C VAL A 153 -5.69 6.25 -4.99
N TYR A 154 -6.31 5.21 -5.55
CA TYR A 154 -5.64 4.19 -6.36
C TYR A 154 -6.12 4.24 -7.80
N VAL A 155 -5.18 4.12 -8.72
CA VAL A 155 -5.41 3.99 -10.16
C VAL A 155 -6.41 5.03 -10.67
N PRO A 156 -6.01 6.32 -10.71
CA PRO A 156 -6.78 7.33 -11.42
C PRO A 156 -6.99 6.92 -12.88
N ASP A 157 -8.14 7.28 -13.44
CA ASP A 157 -8.46 7.02 -14.84
C ASP A 157 -7.46 7.72 -15.77
N ASP A 158 -7.20 7.17 -16.93
CA ASP A 158 -6.26 7.74 -17.91
C ASP A 158 -6.60 9.20 -18.24
N GLY A 159 -5.59 10.04 -18.28
CA GLY A 159 -5.72 11.47 -18.51
C GLY A 159 -6.17 12.29 -17.28
N ARG A 160 -6.40 11.65 -16.15
CA ARG A 160 -6.67 12.35 -14.88
C ARG A 160 -5.40 12.56 -14.07
N ASP A 161 -5.42 13.58 -13.23
CA ASP A 161 -4.37 13.79 -12.24
C ASP A 161 -4.44 12.76 -11.09
N GLN A 162 -3.49 12.80 -10.18
CA GLN A 162 -3.41 11.88 -9.04
C GLN A 162 -4.63 11.95 -8.10
N LYS A 163 -5.42 13.03 -8.17
CA LYS A 163 -6.67 13.22 -7.41
C LYS A 163 -7.88 12.67 -8.16
N GLY A 164 -7.69 12.11 -9.36
CA GLY A 164 -8.77 11.61 -10.21
C GLY A 164 -9.67 12.71 -10.80
N GLY A 165 -9.12 13.92 -11.04
CA GLY A 165 -9.82 15.03 -11.71
C GLY A 165 -10.85 15.74 -10.85
N VAL A 166 -10.81 15.59 -9.53
CA VAL A 166 -11.64 16.34 -8.57
C VAL A 166 -10.76 17.07 -7.56
N PRO A 167 -11.26 18.12 -6.87
CA PRO A 167 -10.54 18.71 -5.74
C PRO A 167 -10.28 17.69 -4.64
N LEU A 168 -9.21 17.90 -3.85
CA LEU A 168 -9.06 17.17 -2.59
C LEU A 168 -10.24 17.48 -1.67
N PRO A 169 -10.67 16.50 -0.85
CA PRO A 169 -11.74 16.73 0.12
C PRO A 169 -11.41 17.89 1.06
N ARG A 170 -12.39 18.68 1.41
CA ARG A 170 -12.28 19.69 2.46
C ARG A 170 -12.40 19.01 3.81
N VAL A 171 -11.48 19.29 4.72
CA VAL A 171 -11.43 18.72 6.06
C VAL A 171 -11.48 19.84 7.07
N THR A 172 -12.46 19.87 7.96
CA THR A 172 -12.63 20.91 8.98
C THR A 172 -12.86 20.27 10.35
N LEU A 173 -12.49 21.01 11.41
CA LEU A 173 -12.81 20.65 12.78
C LEU A 173 -14.15 21.27 13.14
N GLU A 174 -15.12 20.49 13.50
CA GLU A 174 -16.39 20.93 14.09
C GLU A 174 -16.33 20.84 15.62
N SER A 175 -16.81 21.88 16.28
CA SER A 175 -17.05 21.85 17.72
C SER A 175 -18.48 21.40 18.05
N ALA A 176 -18.73 20.98 19.30
CA ALA A 176 -20.01 20.43 19.74
C ALA A 176 -21.19 21.41 19.60
N ASP A 177 -20.91 22.69 19.49
CA ASP A 177 -21.89 23.76 19.24
C ASP A 177 -22.17 24.01 17.74
N GLY A 178 -21.60 23.19 16.87
CA GLY A 178 -21.82 23.25 15.41
C GLY A 178 -21.01 24.33 14.69
N GLY A 179 -20.08 24.99 15.38
CA GLY A 179 -19.15 25.93 14.76
C GLY A 179 -18.04 25.21 14.01
N GLU A 180 -17.93 25.41 12.70
CA GLU A 180 -16.75 25.02 11.94
C GLU A 180 -15.62 26.03 12.17
N ALA A 181 -14.50 25.58 12.72
CA ALA A 181 -13.29 26.37 12.79
C ALA A 181 -12.23 25.75 11.89
N PRO A 182 -11.91 26.35 10.73
CA PRO A 182 -10.69 26.01 10.02
C PRO A 182 -9.51 26.29 10.96
N LEU A 183 -8.59 25.32 11.09
CA LEU A 183 -7.38 25.53 11.86
C LEU A 183 -6.62 26.73 11.28
N THR A 184 -6.19 27.64 12.16
CA THR A 184 -5.35 28.76 11.73
C THR A 184 -3.99 28.27 11.26
N ALA A 185 -3.29 29.05 10.43
CA ALA A 185 -1.92 28.71 10.01
C ALA A 185 -0.94 28.48 11.18
N GLU A 186 -1.23 29.05 12.34
CA GLU A 186 -0.45 28.86 13.57
C GLU A 186 -0.77 27.53 14.26
N GLN A 187 -2.04 27.22 14.44
CA GLN A 187 -2.48 25.90 14.91
C GLN A 187 -1.98 24.77 14.00
N CYS A 188 -1.94 25.02 12.68
CA CYS A 188 -1.35 24.10 11.72
C CYS A 188 0.12 23.85 11.97
N ARG A 189 0.90 24.90 12.21
CA ARG A 189 2.33 24.79 12.50
C ARG A 189 2.60 24.10 13.82
N GLU A 190 1.78 24.33 14.83
CA GLU A 190 1.88 23.65 16.13
C GLU A 190 1.58 22.16 16.03
N LEU A 191 0.59 21.77 15.22
CA LEU A 191 0.28 20.35 14.96
C LEU A 191 1.37 19.67 14.10
N GLN A 192 2.06 20.42 13.23
CA GLN A 192 3.14 19.91 12.40
C GLN A 192 4.49 19.84 13.13
N ALA A 193 4.73 20.71 14.12
CA ALA A 193 6.02 20.88 14.78
C ALA A 193 6.58 19.58 15.42
N PRO A 194 5.77 18.70 16.07
CA PRO A 194 6.28 17.45 16.62
C PRO A 194 6.66 16.40 15.56
N TYR A 195 6.25 16.58 14.33
CA TYR A 195 6.40 15.61 13.26
C TYR A 195 7.36 16.08 12.16
N ALA A 196 8.21 17.05 12.45
CA ALA A 196 9.01 17.79 11.47
C ALA A 196 10.36 17.16 11.07
N GLN A 197 10.61 15.86 11.31
CA GLN A 197 11.77 15.17 10.72
C GLN A 197 11.36 14.42 9.44
N PRO A 198 12.07 14.62 8.34
CA PRO A 198 11.80 13.85 7.13
C PRO A 198 11.92 12.34 7.38
N LEU A 199 10.96 11.57 6.92
CA LEU A 199 11.02 10.10 7.01
C LEU A 199 12.32 9.56 6.38
N ASN A 200 12.83 10.23 5.35
CA ASN A 200 14.13 9.92 4.74
C ASN A 200 15.30 10.08 5.71
N ASP A 201 15.27 11.10 6.58
CA ASP A 201 16.33 11.31 7.59
C ASP A 201 16.23 10.27 8.71
N LEU A 202 15.00 9.87 9.05
CA LEU A 202 14.76 8.79 9.99
C LEU A 202 15.32 7.46 9.44
N ILE A 203 15.03 7.14 8.18
CA ILE A 203 15.53 5.93 7.51
C ILE A 203 17.06 5.99 7.37
N ALA A 204 17.62 7.14 7.00
CA ALA A 204 19.07 7.35 6.89
C ALA A 204 19.80 7.31 8.24
N GLY A 205 19.09 7.66 9.32
CA GLY A 205 19.63 7.66 10.69
C GLY A 205 19.50 6.32 11.42
N LEU A 206 18.93 5.26 10.81
CA LEU A 206 18.85 3.93 11.42
C LEU A 206 20.25 3.29 11.47
N PRO A 207 20.94 3.27 12.65
CA PRO A 207 22.28 2.70 12.74
C PRO A 207 22.21 1.18 12.66
N GLY A 208 23.03 0.60 11.81
CA GLY A 208 23.38 -0.82 11.90
C GLY A 208 22.39 -1.81 11.33
N LEU A 209 21.54 -1.41 10.35
CA LEU A 209 21.03 -2.40 9.44
C LEU A 209 22.23 -2.98 8.66
N PRO A 210 22.40 -4.31 8.62
CA PRO A 210 23.44 -4.91 7.80
C PRO A 210 23.35 -4.32 6.39
N ASP A 211 24.50 -3.93 5.83
CA ASP A 211 24.52 -3.53 4.43
C ASP A 211 23.99 -4.71 3.61
N PRO A 212 22.83 -4.57 2.96
CA PRO A 212 22.29 -5.68 2.16
C PRO A 212 23.14 -5.99 0.93
N THR A 213 24.24 -5.28 0.73
CA THR A 213 25.23 -5.55 -0.34
C THR A 213 26.32 -6.51 0.10
N ASP A 214 26.37 -6.93 1.37
CA ASP A 214 27.34 -7.89 1.83
C ASP A 214 27.04 -9.26 1.22
N ASP A 215 27.89 -9.65 0.36
CA ASP A 215 28.11 -10.78 -0.55
C ASP A 215 27.50 -12.16 -0.24
N GLY A 216 26.23 -12.22 0.10
CA GLY A 216 25.45 -13.47 -0.08
C GLY A 216 25.58 -14.51 1.00
N GLN A 217 26.24 -14.24 2.09
CA GLN A 217 26.21 -15.08 3.29
C GLN A 217 25.14 -14.56 4.24
N GLY A 218 23.98 -15.22 4.29
CA GLY A 218 23.03 -14.97 5.35
C GLY A 218 21.84 -14.08 5.05
N TYR A 219 21.36 -14.07 3.82
CA TYR A 219 20.21 -13.26 3.44
C TYR A 219 18.88 -14.03 3.48
N PRO A 220 17.75 -13.37 3.82
CA PRO A 220 16.46 -14.06 3.97
C PRO A 220 15.81 -14.51 2.65
N GLY A 221 16.36 -14.16 1.48
CA GLY A 221 15.89 -14.64 0.20
C GLY A 221 15.96 -16.16 0.10
N ARG A 222 14.97 -16.77 -0.56
CA ARG A 222 14.87 -18.23 -0.75
C ARG A 222 14.79 -18.60 -2.22
N ASN A 223 15.31 -19.79 -2.55
CA ASN A 223 15.19 -20.40 -3.86
C ASN A 223 14.45 -21.76 -3.72
N PRO A 224 13.22 -21.90 -4.23
CA PRO A 224 12.40 -20.85 -4.86
C PRO A 224 11.94 -19.76 -3.87
N PRO A 225 11.49 -18.57 -4.35
CA PRO A 225 10.95 -17.54 -3.49
C PRO A 225 9.78 -18.06 -2.64
N ASN A 226 9.79 -17.74 -1.37
CA ASN A 226 8.73 -18.11 -0.44
C ASN A 226 7.89 -16.87 -0.09
N TRP A 227 6.62 -16.90 -0.43
CA TRP A 227 5.69 -15.81 -0.15
C TRP A 227 5.05 -16.02 1.22
N ARG A 228 5.08 -14.99 2.06
CA ARG A 228 4.54 -15.01 3.42
C ARG A 228 3.50 -13.91 3.60
N LEU A 229 2.46 -14.22 4.38
CA LEU A 229 1.43 -13.26 4.75
C LEU A 229 2.04 -12.12 5.57
N PHE A 230 1.78 -10.88 5.16
CA PHE A 230 2.14 -9.72 5.95
C PHE A 230 1.11 -9.52 7.07
N GLN A 231 1.55 -9.68 8.30
CA GLN A 231 0.73 -9.46 9.49
C GLN A 231 0.99 -8.08 10.09
N ASN A 232 2.26 -7.75 10.33
CA ASN A 232 2.68 -6.45 10.82
C ASN A 232 4.15 -6.16 10.44
N LEU A 233 4.56 -4.90 10.58
CA LEU A 233 5.91 -4.48 10.20
C LEU A 233 7.00 -5.17 11.03
N CYS A 234 6.71 -5.41 12.32
CA CYS A 234 7.65 -6.02 13.25
C CYS A 234 7.98 -7.46 12.84
N SER A 235 6.97 -8.31 12.62
CA SER A 235 7.18 -9.70 12.20
C SER A 235 7.81 -9.79 10.81
N SER A 236 7.40 -8.90 9.88
CA SER A 236 7.95 -8.89 8.53
C SER A 236 9.38 -8.39 8.47
N ALA A 237 9.77 -7.43 9.32
CA ALA A 237 11.15 -6.95 9.40
C ALA A 237 12.12 -8.08 9.79
N VAL A 238 11.69 -9.00 10.64
CA VAL A 238 12.49 -10.17 11.02
C VAL A 238 12.75 -11.06 9.81
N ASP A 239 11.72 -11.34 9.02
CA ASP A 239 11.86 -12.18 7.82
C ASP A 239 12.68 -11.51 6.71
N VAL A 240 12.72 -10.18 6.68
CA VAL A 240 13.44 -9.39 5.68
C VAL A 240 14.88 -9.09 6.07
N LEU A 241 15.18 -9.03 7.37
CA LEU A 241 16.48 -8.60 7.88
C LEU A 241 17.33 -9.73 8.49
N LEU A 242 16.74 -10.88 8.79
CA LEU A 242 17.45 -12.02 9.35
C LEU A 242 17.61 -13.12 8.30
N ASP A 243 18.82 -13.67 8.24
CA ASP A 243 19.10 -14.80 7.37
C ASP A 243 18.34 -16.07 7.79
N ASN A 244 18.30 -17.03 6.86
CA ASN A 244 17.64 -18.30 7.09
C ASN A 244 18.28 -19.14 8.20
N ASP A 245 19.57 -18.90 8.49
CA ASP A 245 20.36 -19.68 9.45
C ASP A 245 20.33 -19.05 10.85
N SER A 246 19.90 -17.79 11.00
CA SER A 246 19.78 -17.11 12.31
C SER A 246 18.69 -17.66 13.22
N GLY A 247 17.95 -18.64 12.72
CA GLY A 247 17.15 -19.56 13.50
C GLY A 247 15.69 -19.18 13.66
N GLU A 248 14.84 -20.18 13.49
CA GLU A 248 13.42 -20.15 13.82
C GLU A 248 13.16 -19.62 15.23
N ALA A 249 14.02 -19.97 16.20
CA ALA A 249 13.90 -19.51 17.59
C ALA A 249 13.98 -17.99 17.76
N LEU A 250 14.77 -17.27 16.92
CA LEU A 250 14.83 -15.80 16.98
C LEU A 250 13.59 -15.20 16.32
N ARG A 251 13.07 -15.83 15.27
CA ARG A 251 11.82 -15.42 14.63
C ARG A 251 10.64 -15.57 15.58
N ASP A 252 10.55 -16.70 16.28
CA ASP A 252 9.49 -16.95 17.25
C ASP A 252 9.56 -15.98 18.44
N ASP A 253 10.76 -15.69 18.96
CA ASP A 253 10.95 -14.72 20.05
C ASP A 253 10.58 -13.29 19.62
N VAL A 254 10.91 -12.90 18.40
CA VAL A 254 10.54 -11.57 17.88
C VAL A 254 9.06 -11.52 17.51
N ALA A 255 8.50 -12.54 16.87
CA ALA A 255 7.08 -12.63 16.58
C ALA A 255 6.23 -12.52 17.85
N ALA A 256 6.61 -13.23 18.92
CA ALA A 256 5.96 -13.12 20.22
C ALA A 256 6.03 -11.71 20.84
N ARG A 257 7.07 -10.94 20.56
CA ARG A 257 7.23 -9.55 21.04
C ARG A 257 6.53 -8.51 20.16
N CYS A 258 6.27 -8.85 18.89
CA CYS A 258 5.62 -7.93 17.94
C CYS A 258 4.14 -7.72 18.23
N GLY A 259 3.51 -8.62 18.99
CA GLY A 259 2.09 -8.59 19.30
C GLY A 259 1.20 -8.89 18.11
N ASP A 260 -0.03 -9.27 18.39
CA ASP A 260 -1.08 -9.48 17.39
C ASP A 260 -1.70 -8.13 17.02
N GLY A 261 -1.36 -7.58 15.89
CA GLY A 261 -1.97 -6.33 15.46
C GLY A 261 -1.70 -6.01 14.01
N PRO A 262 -2.67 -5.37 13.32
CA PRO A 262 -2.47 -4.96 11.95
C PRO A 262 -1.31 -3.96 11.83
N GLY A 263 -0.61 -4.05 10.72
CA GLY A 263 0.63 -3.35 10.50
C GLY A 263 0.52 -1.83 10.40
N PHE A 264 1.68 -1.21 10.43
CA PHE A 264 1.92 0.22 10.33
C PHE A 264 1.25 0.83 9.08
N LEU A 265 0.35 1.81 9.31
CA LEU A 265 -0.45 2.50 8.28
C LEU A 265 -1.14 1.55 7.29
N SER A 266 -1.42 0.31 7.68
CA SER A 266 -2.06 -0.66 6.79
C SER A 266 -3.45 -0.19 6.36
N ASN A 267 -3.84 -0.60 5.15
CA ASN A 267 -5.20 -0.41 4.65
C ASN A 267 -6.00 -1.70 4.90
N ARG A 268 -7.11 -1.62 5.62
CA ARG A 268 -7.97 -2.78 5.93
C ARG A 268 -8.55 -3.47 4.71
N ASP A 269 -8.65 -2.76 3.59
CA ASP A 269 -9.18 -3.30 2.35
C ASP A 269 -8.15 -4.09 1.54
N ILE A 270 -6.87 -4.10 1.98
CA ILE A 270 -5.75 -4.72 1.27
C ILE A 270 -5.09 -5.77 2.17
N ALA A 271 -4.81 -6.94 1.60
CA ALA A 271 -3.92 -7.91 2.17
C ALA A 271 -2.69 -8.11 1.27
N TYR A 272 -1.59 -8.53 1.90
CA TYR A 272 -0.29 -8.62 1.25
C TYR A 272 0.35 -9.97 1.54
N VAL A 273 0.98 -10.56 0.50
CA VAL A 273 2.07 -11.51 0.70
C VAL A 273 3.37 -10.91 0.17
N TYR A 274 4.46 -11.16 0.86
CA TYR A 274 5.78 -10.65 0.50
C TYR A 274 6.79 -11.79 0.38
N ALA A 275 7.81 -11.58 -0.44
CA ALA A 275 8.91 -12.52 -0.63
C ALA A 275 10.24 -11.74 -0.69
N PRO A 276 11.15 -11.94 0.27
CA PRO A 276 12.53 -11.54 0.12
C PRO A 276 13.18 -12.31 -1.03
N THR A 277 13.99 -11.63 -1.83
CA THR A 277 14.62 -12.18 -3.03
C THR A 277 16.09 -11.79 -3.11
N SER A 278 16.91 -12.59 -3.82
CA SER A 278 18.33 -12.31 -4.00
C SER A 278 18.82 -12.69 -5.39
N ARG A 279 19.58 -11.79 -6.05
CA ARG A 279 20.30 -12.12 -7.29
C ARG A 279 21.47 -13.08 -7.07
N GLY A 280 21.83 -13.36 -5.83
CA GLY A 280 22.76 -14.46 -5.51
C GLY A 280 22.27 -15.83 -5.96
N PHE A 281 20.95 -16.00 -6.16
CA PHE A 281 20.38 -17.25 -6.72
C PHE A 281 20.29 -17.27 -8.23
N GLY A 282 20.44 -16.12 -8.89
CA GLY A 282 20.35 -15.96 -10.33
C GLY A 282 19.97 -14.53 -10.73
N GLU A 283 20.46 -14.08 -11.88
CA GLU A 283 20.26 -12.70 -12.35
C GLU A 283 18.81 -12.37 -12.75
N LEU A 284 18.00 -13.40 -12.96
CA LEU A 284 16.57 -13.28 -13.22
C LEU A 284 15.76 -14.05 -12.21
N LEU A 285 14.64 -13.49 -11.82
CA LEU A 285 13.55 -14.21 -11.16
C LEU A 285 12.33 -14.22 -12.08
N VAL A 286 11.82 -15.40 -12.38
CA VAL A 286 10.63 -15.59 -13.23
C VAL A 286 9.47 -16.00 -12.34
N LEU A 287 8.46 -15.15 -12.26
CA LEU A 287 7.22 -15.41 -11.52
C LEU A 287 6.12 -15.88 -12.49
N ARG A 288 5.34 -16.88 -12.06
CA ARG A 288 4.19 -17.40 -12.79
C ARG A 288 3.03 -17.67 -11.84
N GLY A 289 1.81 -17.44 -12.30
CA GLY A 289 0.61 -17.73 -11.55
C GLY A 289 -0.65 -17.46 -12.36
N ARG A 290 -1.79 -17.77 -11.80
CA ARG A 290 -3.09 -17.37 -12.34
C ARG A 290 -3.37 -15.92 -11.94
N ALA A 291 -3.85 -15.12 -12.89
CA ALA A 291 -4.25 -13.74 -12.63
C ALA A 291 -5.68 -13.71 -12.09
N PRO A 292 -5.94 -13.04 -10.95
CA PRO A 292 -7.30 -12.71 -10.57
C PRO A 292 -7.95 -11.76 -11.59
N THR A 293 -9.23 -11.92 -11.86
CA THR A 293 -9.99 -10.92 -12.61
C THR A 293 -10.17 -9.67 -11.77
N PHE A 294 -10.19 -8.50 -12.40
CA PHE A 294 -10.18 -7.22 -11.72
C PHE A 294 -11.10 -6.19 -12.38
N ALA A 295 -11.46 -5.15 -11.64
CA ALA A 295 -12.26 -4.05 -12.15
C ALA A 295 -11.38 -3.08 -12.96
N ASP A 296 -11.24 -3.30 -14.26
CA ASP A 296 -10.49 -2.37 -15.11
C ASP A 296 -11.26 -1.06 -15.31
N THR A 297 -10.74 -0.01 -14.67
CA THR A 297 -11.30 1.35 -14.72
C THR A 297 -10.36 2.35 -15.38
N ARG A 298 -9.13 1.95 -15.73
CA ARG A 298 -8.12 2.90 -16.21
C ARG A 298 -8.52 3.59 -17.51
N SER A 299 -9.15 2.87 -18.42
CA SER A 299 -9.68 3.41 -19.67
C SER A 299 -10.91 4.31 -19.49
N GLY A 300 -11.37 4.52 -18.26
CA GLY A 300 -12.52 5.35 -17.94
C GLY A 300 -13.86 4.80 -18.46
N PRO A 301 -14.21 3.51 -18.24
CA PRO A 301 -15.46 2.97 -18.70
C PRO A 301 -16.66 3.74 -18.11
N ALA A 302 -17.76 3.82 -18.86
CA ALA A 302 -18.96 4.51 -18.41
C ALA A 302 -19.63 3.84 -17.21
N VAL A 303 -19.42 2.53 -17.04
CA VAL A 303 -20.03 1.73 -15.97
C VAL A 303 -18.93 1.07 -15.14
N MET A 304 -19.09 1.06 -13.82
CA MET A 304 -18.18 0.37 -12.92
C MET A 304 -18.23 -1.14 -13.16
N PRO A 305 -17.10 -1.78 -13.51
CA PRO A 305 -17.05 -3.22 -13.72
C PRO A 305 -17.54 -4.00 -12.49
N SER A 306 -18.27 -5.09 -12.73
CA SER A 306 -18.85 -5.95 -11.69
C SER A 306 -18.55 -7.42 -11.97
N GLY A 307 -18.68 -8.27 -10.94
CA GLY A 307 -18.43 -9.71 -11.05
C GLY A 307 -16.94 -10.09 -11.15
N GLN A 308 -16.06 -9.21 -10.73
CA GLN A 308 -14.62 -9.46 -10.70
C GLN A 308 -14.18 -10.04 -9.36
N GLN A 309 -13.10 -10.85 -9.38
CA GLN A 309 -12.56 -11.48 -8.16
C GLN A 309 -11.95 -10.45 -7.20
N LEU A 310 -11.30 -9.41 -7.74
CA LEU A 310 -10.66 -8.34 -6.96
C LEU A 310 -11.02 -6.96 -7.52
N ARG A 311 -11.02 -5.95 -6.67
CA ARG A 311 -11.03 -4.56 -7.08
C ARG A 311 -9.70 -4.18 -7.75
N TYR A 312 -8.58 -4.65 -7.18
CA TYR A 312 -7.23 -4.34 -7.62
C TYR A 312 -6.23 -5.37 -7.12
N TRP A 313 -5.16 -5.61 -7.88
CA TRP A 313 -3.97 -6.32 -7.44
C TRP A 313 -2.70 -5.77 -8.10
N SER A 314 -1.56 -5.95 -7.46
CA SER A 314 -0.27 -5.49 -7.99
C SER A 314 0.90 -6.34 -7.49
N PHE A 315 1.96 -6.36 -8.31
CA PHE A 315 3.30 -6.78 -7.90
C PHE A 315 4.22 -5.56 -7.85
N CYS A 316 4.90 -5.36 -6.73
CA CYS A 316 5.87 -4.29 -6.59
C CYS A 316 7.18 -4.82 -6.05
N GLN A 317 8.28 -4.27 -6.55
CA GLN A 317 9.65 -4.52 -6.12
C GLN A 317 10.16 -3.36 -5.28
N TYR A 318 10.83 -3.67 -4.18
CA TYR A 318 11.33 -2.70 -3.21
C TYR A 318 12.78 -2.95 -2.84
N GLU A 319 13.44 -1.90 -2.35
CA GLU A 319 14.64 -2.01 -1.54
C GLU A 319 14.26 -2.57 -0.15
N PRO A 320 14.84 -3.67 0.33
CA PRO A 320 14.40 -4.29 1.58
C PRO A 320 14.53 -3.38 2.80
N ALA A 321 15.68 -2.70 2.95
CA ALA A 321 15.99 -1.90 4.14
C ALA A 321 15.18 -0.61 4.22
N THR A 322 15.00 0.10 3.12
CA THR A 322 14.32 1.40 3.07
C THR A 322 12.85 1.31 2.75
N GLN A 323 12.42 0.15 2.23
CA GLN A 323 11.08 -0.08 1.68
C GLN A 323 10.70 0.93 0.57
N ARG A 324 11.68 1.49 -0.12
CA ARG A 324 11.47 2.32 -1.29
C ARG A 324 11.00 1.45 -2.44
N VAL A 325 9.91 1.86 -3.08
CA VAL A 325 9.47 1.19 -4.30
C VAL A 325 10.43 1.47 -5.45
N ILE A 326 10.80 0.42 -6.16
CA ILE A 326 11.62 0.49 -7.37
C ILE A 326 10.70 0.51 -8.58
N ASP A 327 9.79 -0.45 -8.66
CA ASP A 327 8.86 -0.60 -9.77
C ASP A 327 7.63 -1.37 -9.33
N CYS A 328 6.47 -1.07 -9.93
CA CYS A 328 5.23 -1.81 -9.74
C CYS A 328 4.57 -2.16 -11.06
N ARG A 329 3.86 -3.28 -11.05
CA ARG A 329 2.93 -3.66 -12.12
C ARG A 329 1.57 -3.90 -11.52
N SER A 330 0.64 -2.98 -11.83
CA SER A 330 -0.77 -3.16 -11.56
C SER A 330 -1.38 -4.20 -12.49
N ASP A 331 -2.51 -4.74 -12.11
CA ASP A 331 -3.29 -5.74 -12.82
C ASP A 331 -3.48 -5.41 -14.32
N ASP A 332 -3.81 -4.15 -14.64
CA ASP A 332 -3.99 -3.65 -16.01
C ASP A 332 -2.67 -3.50 -16.80
N ARG A 333 -1.52 -3.60 -16.12
CA ARG A 333 -0.16 -3.55 -16.72
C ARG A 333 0.54 -4.91 -16.72
N VAL A 334 -0.07 -5.93 -16.14
CA VAL A 334 0.40 -7.31 -16.24
C VAL A 334 -0.20 -7.98 -17.47
N VAL A 335 0.66 -8.55 -18.30
CA VAL A 335 0.21 -9.32 -19.47
C VAL A 335 -0.33 -10.66 -19.02
N VAL A 336 -1.61 -10.88 -19.28
CA VAL A 336 -2.31 -12.13 -18.95
C VAL A 336 -2.55 -12.91 -20.25
N GLY A 337 -2.10 -14.17 -20.26
CA GLY A 337 -2.31 -15.06 -21.40
C GLY A 337 -3.78 -15.49 -21.55
N PRO A 338 -4.13 -16.11 -22.69
CA PRO A 338 -5.50 -16.61 -22.92
C PRO A 338 -5.92 -17.72 -21.96
N ASP A 339 -4.96 -18.34 -21.28
CA ASP A 339 -5.16 -19.33 -20.21
C ASP A 339 -5.42 -18.70 -18.83
N GLY A 340 -5.47 -17.36 -18.75
CA GLY A 340 -5.64 -16.61 -17.51
C GLY A 340 -4.38 -16.58 -16.64
N ARG A 341 -3.21 -16.90 -17.18
CA ARG A 341 -1.94 -16.92 -16.45
C ARG A 341 -1.02 -15.78 -16.86
N TYR A 342 -0.19 -15.35 -15.93
CA TYR A 342 0.86 -14.36 -16.16
C TYR A 342 2.25 -14.99 -16.10
N THR A 343 3.19 -14.33 -16.76
CA THR A 343 4.65 -14.52 -16.59
C THR A 343 5.26 -13.15 -16.35
N ILE A 344 5.91 -12.95 -15.21
CA ILE A 344 6.64 -11.73 -14.87
C ILE A 344 8.12 -12.08 -14.75
N VAL A 345 8.97 -11.35 -15.47
CA VAL A 345 10.42 -11.43 -15.32
C VAL A 345 10.90 -10.24 -14.50
N VAL A 346 11.56 -10.51 -13.38
CA VAL A 346 12.19 -9.52 -12.52
C VAL A 346 13.69 -9.57 -12.77
N SER A 347 14.29 -8.46 -13.20
CA SER A 347 15.73 -8.35 -13.48
C SER A 347 16.18 -6.89 -13.44
N THR A 348 17.49 -6.66 -13.44
CA THR A 348 18.03 -5.35 -13.80
C THR A 348 17.78 -5.05 -15.28
N PRO A 349 17.82 -3.78 -15.72
CA PRO A 349 17.69 -3.45 -17.15
C PRO A 349 18.73 -4.15 -18.04
N GLU A 350 19.97 -4.30 -17.56
CA GLU A 350 21.09 -4.94 -18.29
C GLU A 350 20.83 -6.43 -18.52
N ASN A 351 20.19 -7.09 -17.55
CA ASN A 351 19.88 -8.52 -17.61
C ASN A 351 18.45 -8.80 -18.09
N ARG A 352 17.75 -7.79 -18.62
CA ARG A 352 16.42 -7.98 -19.18
C ARG A 352 16.47 -8.82 -20.45
N PRO A 353 15.82 -10.01 -20.49
CA PRO A 353 15.72 -10.78 -21.73
C PRO A 353 14.98 -10.01 -22.82
N ALA A 354 15.44 -10.09 -24.06
CA ALA A 354 14.79 -9.43 -25.20
C ALA A 354 13.32 -9.85 -25.37
N SER A 355 12.97 -11.06 -24.89
CA SER A 355 11.61 -11.59 -24.89
C SER A 355 10.77 -11.20 -23.66
N ALA A 356 11.33 -10.46 -22.68
CA ALA A 356 10.57 -9.94 -21.54
C ALA A 356 9.83 -8.66 -21.94
N ARG A 357 8.78 -8.83 -22.76
CA ARG A 357 7.96 -7.74 -23.31
C ARG A 357 6.52 -8.21 -23.57
N PRO A 358 5.54 -7.29 -23.60
CA PRO A 358 4.14 -7.61 -23.75
C PRO A 358 3.79 -8.44 -24.99
N GLU A 359 4.46 -8.18 -26.12
CA GLU A 359 4.23 -8.89 -27.39
C GLU A 359 4.62 -10.37 -27.31
N CYS A 360 5.43 -10.72 -26.32
CA CYS A 360 5.83 -12.11 -26.04
C CYS A 360 5.00 -12.74 -24.91
N GLY A 361 3.96 -12.07 -24.43
CA GLY A 361 3.15 -12.53 -23.31
C GLY A 361 3.85 -12.42 -21.95
N VAL A 362 4.85 -11.53 -21.82
CA VAL A 362 5.69 -11.40 -20.62
C VAL A 362 5.68 -9.98 -20.10
N THR A 363 5.45 -9.83 -18.82
CA THR A 363 5.62 -8.58 -18.09
C THR A 363 7.05 -8.50 -17.54
N TRP A 364 7.69 -7.36 -17.67
CA TRP A 364 8.97 -7.09 -17.01
C TRP A 364 8.75 -6.16 -15.81
N LEU A 365 9.44 -6.48 -14.71
CA LEU A 365 9.49 -5.71 -13.47
C LEU A 365 10.95 -5.43 -13.13
N ALA A 366 11.32 -4.18 -12.88
CA ALA A 366 12.68 -3.82 -12.56
C ALA A 366 13.09 -4.32 -11.17
N TRP A 367 14.26 -4.97 -11.07
CA TRP A 367 14.82 -5.43 -9.79
C TRP A 367 15.34 -4.28 -8.93
N GLY A 368 15.96 -3.28 -9.54
CA GLY A 368 16.73 -2.23 -8.88
C GLY A 368 18.24 -2.53 -8.83
N PRO A 369 19.02 -1.60 -8.25
CA PRO A 369 20.49 -1.70 -8.30
C PRO A 369 21.06 -2.73 -7.31
N GLN A 370 20.34 -3.06 -6.23
CA GLN A 370 20.82 -3.89 -5.14
C GLN A 370 20.73 -5.39 -5.45
N THR A 371 21.62 -6.19 -4.87
CA THR A 371 21.58 -7.65 -5.00
C THR A 371 20.31 -8.22 -4.38
N GLN A 372 19.87 -7.61 -3.28
CA GLN A 372 18.72 -8.05 -2.53
C GLN A 372 17.46 -7.27 -2.94
N GLY A 373 16.30 -7.92 -2.84
CA GLY A 373 15.03 -7.31 -3.16
C GLY A 373 13.93 -7.79 -2.22
N LEU A 374 12.82 -7.03 -2.23
CA LEU A 374 11.60 -7.40 -1.55
C LEU A 374 10.45 -7.29 -2.55
N LEU A 375 9.81 -8.39 -2.86
CA LEU A 375 8.58 -8.41 -3.64
C LEU A 375 7.37 -8.38 -2.72
N ILE A 376 6.38 -7.57 -3.09
CA ILE A 376 5.06 -7.57 -2.44
C ILE A 376 3.99 -7.78 -3.51
N TYR A 377 3.10 -8.74 -3.26
CA TYR A 377 1.89 -9.00 -4.02
C TYR A 377 0.68 -8.60 -3.18
N ARG A 378 -0.22 -7.79 -3.76
CA ARG A 378 -1.39 -7.20 -3.07
C ARG A 378 -2.68 -7.68 -3.67
N HIS A 379 -3.67 -7.97 -2.79
CA HIS A 379 -5.09 -8.14 -3.14
C HIS A 379 -5.92 -7.07 -2.42
N MET A 380 -6.78 -6.37 -3.16
CA MET A 380 -7.66 -5.35 -2.61
C MET A 380 -9.12 -5.70 -2.88
N LEU A 381 -9.97 -5.55 -1.85
CA LEU A 381 -11.42 -5.73 -1.90
C LEU A 381 -11.82 -6.98 -2.70
N PRO A 382 -11.53 -8.18 -2.20
CA PRO A 382 -11.94 -9.41 -2.86
C PRO A 382 -13.46 -9.55 -2.87
N ASP A 383 -14.00 -10.12 -3.95
CA ASP A 383 -15.35 -10.63 -3.95
C ASP A 383 -15.49 -11.70 -2.85
N PRO A 384 -16.55 -11.69 -2.05
CA PRO A 384 -16.73 -12.67 -0.96
C PRO A 384 -16.72 -14.15 -1.43
N THR A 385 -16.97 -14.40 -2.69
CA THR A 385 -16.92 -15.75 -3.30
C THR A 385 -15.52 -16.16 -3.74
N PHE A 386 -14.56 -15.24 -3.77
CA PHE A 386 -13.18 -15.53 -4.16
C PHE A 386 -12.39 -16.12 -2.99
N ALA A 387 -12.52 -17.43 -2.78
CA ALA A 387 -11.90 -18.15 -1.67
C ALA A 387 -10.36 -18.08 -1.65
N GLN A 388 -9.70 -17.90 -2.81
CA GLN A 388 -8.25 -17.86 -2.98
C GLN A 388 -7.64 -16.45 -2.75
N ALA A 389 -8.39 -15.50 -2.22
CA ALA A 389 -7.88 -14.19 -1.86
C ALA A 389 -6.84 -14.27 -0.72
N ILE A 390 -5.85 -13.38 -0.73
CA ILE A 390 -4.86 -13.26 0.37
C ILE A 390 -5.56 -13.03 1.71
N GLN A 391 -6.67 -12.29 1.72
CA GLN A 391 -7.48 -12.02 2.92
C GLN A 391 -7.99 -13.28 3.62
N ASN A 392 -8.06 -14.41 2.90
CA ASN A 392 -8.53 -15.69 3.43
C ASN A 392 -7.39 -16.60 3.92
N VAL A 393 -6.13 -16.16 3.82
CA VAL A 393 -4.99 -16.88 4.40
C VAL A 393 -5.08 -16.78 5.93
N PRO A 394 -5.28 -17.88 6.65
CA PRO A 394 -5.56 -17.82 8.09
C PRO A 394 -4.33 -17.47 8.93
N GLU A 395 -3.14 -17.88 8.47
CA GLU A 395 -1.88 -17.70 9.19
C GLU A 395 -0.68 -17.82 8.23
N PRO A 396 0.49 -17.26 8.57
CA PRO A 396 1.71 -17.45 7.80
C PRO A 396 2.08 -18.95 7.69
N GLY A 397 2.37 -19.37 6.45
CA GLY A 397 2.63 -20.76 6.09
C GLY A 397 1.46 -21.44 5.37
N ALA A 398 0.25 -20.87 5.43
CA ALA A 398 -0.94 -21.39 4.75
C ALA A 398 -1.18 -20.77 3.36
N GLU A 399 -0.30 -19.85 2.89
CA GLU A 399 -0.50 -19.08 1.67
C GLU A 399 -0.69 -19.93 0.43
N ALA A 400 0.22 -20.88 0.20
CA ALA A 400 0.16 -21.76 -0.98
C ALA A 400 -1.10 -22.64 -0.98
N ALA A 401 -1.50 -23.14 0.18
CA ALA A 401 -2.69 -23.98 0.32
C ALA A 401 -3.98 -23.18 0.09
N THR A 402 -4.05 -21.94 0.59
CA THR A 402 -5.23 -21.07 0.45
C THR A 402 -5.34 -20.48 -0.95
N MET A 403 -4.23 -19.94 -1.48
CA MET A 403 -4.24 -19.22 -2.75
C MET A 403 -4.22 -20.17 -3.96
N GLY A 404 -3.75 -21.41 -3.82
CA GLY A 404 -3.74 -22.39 -4.89
C GLY A 404 -3.03 -21.89 -6.16
N ASP A 405 -3.72 -21.93 -7.30
CA ASP A 405 -3.19 -21.44 -8.60
C ASP A 405 -2.81 -19.95 -8.62
N TYR A 406 -3.34 -19.15 -7.70
CA TYR A 406 -3.05 -17.71 -7.56
C TYR A 406 -1.83 -17.42 -6.69
N TYR A 407 -1.27 -18.45 -6.01
CA TYR A 407 0.01 -18.33 -5.32
C TYR A 407 1.14 -18.20 -6.34
N PRO A 408 1.97 -17.14 -6.30
CA PRO A 408 3.01 -16.95 -7.31
C PRO A 408 4.12 -18.00 -7.17
N SER A 409 4.32 -18.82 -8.18
CA SER A 409 5.51 -19.66 -8.27
C SER A 409 6.70 -18.83 -8.77
N GLY A 410 7.89 -19.10 -8.28
CA GLY A 410 9.12 -18.41 -8.67
C GLY A 410 10.23 -19.38 -9.07
N GLU A 411 11.07 -18.96 -10.04
CA GLU A 411 12.23 -19.69 -10.52
C GLU A 411 13.36 -18.69 -10.81
N TYR A 412 14.54 -18.91 -10.22
CA TYR A 412 15.73 -18.14 -10.55
C TYR A 412 16.44 -18.75 -11.75
N LEU A 413 16.91 -17.89 -12.65
CA LEU A 413 17.69 -18.25 -13.83
C LEU A 413 19.03 -17.53 -13.79
N ALA A 414 20.11 -18.19 -14.26
CA ALA A 414 21.46 -17.64 -14.18
C ALA A 414 21.64 -16.37 -15.03
N GLY A 415 20.94 -16.28 -16.17
CA GLY A 415 21.05 -15.11 -17.03
C GLY A 415 19.94 -15.00 -18.07
N PRO A 416 19.94 -13.91 -18.87
CA PRO A 416 18.87 -13.62 -19.84
C PRO A 416 18.75 -14.68 -20.95
N ASP A 417 19.83 -15.38 -21.25
CA ASP A 417 19.86 -16.45 -22.30
C ASP A 417 19.12 -17.72 -21.85
N ASP A 418 18.94 -17.92 -20.56
CA ASP A 418 18.22 -19.07 -19.99
C ASP A 418 16.70 -18.89 -20.05
N PHE A 419 16.22 -17.66 -20.21
CA PHE A 419 14.81 -17.37 -20.32
C PHE A 419 14.30 -17.51 -21.75
N ARG A 420 13.20 -18.27 -21.93
CA ARG A 420 12.49 -18.41 -23.21
C ARG A 420 11.01 -18.11 -23.01
N ALA A 421 10.54 -17.05 -23.63
CA ALA A 421 9.11 -16.72 -23.64
C ALA A 421 8.36 -17.65 -24.61
N LYS A 422 7.30 -18.29 -24.11
CA LYS A 422 6.47 -19.19 -24.93
C LYS A 422 5.73 -18.47 -26.05
N GLY A 423 5.41 -17.18 -25.87
CA GLY A 423 4.66 -16.36 -26.84
C GLY A 423 5.49 -15.75 -27.98
N CYS A 424 6.83 -15.74 -27.86
CA CYS A 424 7.69 -15.25 -28.94
C CYS A 424 8.03 -16.35 -29.92
N ARG A 425 7.54 -16.21 -31.17
CA ARG A 425 8.14 -16.96 -32.29
C ARG A 425 9.53 -16.35 -32.58
N ARG A 426 10.54 -17.19 -32.81
CA ARG A 426 11.81 -16.74 -33.39
C ARG A 426 11.50 -16.12 -34.74
N GLY A 427 11.77 -14.83 -34.90
CA GLY A 427 11.90 -14.21 -36.21
C GLY A 427 13.12 -14.74 -36.93
#